data_d377529a1ba799333caf5414cea3159f
#
_entry.id   d377529a1ba799333caf5414cea3159f
#
_cell.length_a   1.000
_cell.length_b   1.000
_cell.length_c   1.000
_cell.angle_alpha   90.00
_cell.angle_beta   90.00
_cell.angle_gamma   90.00
#
_symmetry.space_group_name_H-M   'P 1'
#
loop_
_entity.id
_entity.type
_entity.pdbx_description
1 polymer ?
#
loop_
_entity_poly.entity_id
_entity_poly.type
_entity_poly.pdbx_seq_one_letter_code
_entity_poly.pdbx_strand_id
1 'polypeptide(L)'
;DLVERTAIPVQNAMKDAGLKIGILSDFPPEQKGDIWGIRSLCDVCIGSEESGALKPSIYPFGILSKKLGVAPSEILYVGNSHKYDVLGANKAGMKSACIQTGFRKLFGIKIPDADISFKNYRQLQDIVLK
;
A
#
# COMPACT_ATOMS: atom_id res chain seq x y z
N ASP A 1 -17.88 8.01 -1.08
CA ASP A 1 -16.70 8.06 -1.93
C ASP A 1 -16.43 6.69 -2.52
N LEU A 2 -16.05 6.64 -3.78
CA LEU A 2 -15.80 5.38 -4.49
C LEU A 2 -14.64 4.59 -3.87
N VAL A 3 -13.58 5.29 -3.46
CA VAL A 3 -12.42 4.66 -2.81
C VAL A 3 -12.85 4.04 -1.48
N GLU A 4 -13.62 4.77 -0.69
CA GLU A 4 -14.14 4.26 0.58
C GLU A 4 -14.99 3.01 0.38
N ARG A 5 -15.87 3.02 -0.63
CA ARG A 5 -16.77 1.90 -0.91
C ARG A 5 -16.05 0.62 -1.31
N THR A 6 -14.86 0.74 -1.88
CA THR A 6 -14.11 -0.43 -2.39
C THR A 6 -12.95 -0.83 -1.48
N ALA A 7 -12.26 0.13 -0.87
CA ALA A 7 -11.07 -0.15 -0.07
C ALA A 7 -11.38 -0.86 1.24
N ILE A 8 -12.44 -0.44 1.96
CA ILE A 8 -12.79 -1.05 3.25
C ILE A 8 -13.18 -2.51 3.12
N PRO A 9 -14.09 -2.90 2.21
CA PRO A 9 -14.40 -4.33 2.02
C PRO A 9 -13.18 -5.17 1.64
N VAL A 10 -12.28 -4.64 0.83
CA VAL A 10 -11.05 -5.35 0.44
C VAL A 10 -10.15 -5.57 1.64
N GLN A 11 -9.96 -4.55 2.48
CA GLN A 11 -9.14 -4.68 3.67
C GLN A 11 -9.74 -5.67 4.68
N ASN A 12 -11.07 -5.66 4.86
CA ASN A 12 -11.74 -6.65 5.70
C ASN A 12 -11.48 -8.07 5.20
N ALA A 13 -11.58 -8.29 3.90
CA ALA A 13 -11.32 -9.61 3.31
C ALA A 13 -9.88 -10.08 3.56
N MET A 14 -8.91 -9.16 3.47
CA MET A 14 -7.51 -9.47 3.75
C MET A 14 -7.28 -9.80 5.22
N LYS A 15 -7.90 -9.06 6.14
CA LYS A 15 -7.81 -9.37 7.57
C LYS A 15 -8.43 -10.73 7.88
N ASP A 16 -9.57 -11.03 7.30
CA ASP A 16 -10.24 -12.33 7.47
C ASP A 16 -9.38 -13.46 6.93
N ALA A 17 -8.56 -13.21 5.93
CA ALA A 17 -7.62 -14.19 5.40
C ALA A 17 -6.33 -14.32 6.25
N GLY A 18 -6.23 -13.60 7.36
CA GLY A 18 -5.09 -13.67 8.26
C GLY A 18 -3.91 -12.80 7.90
N LEU A 19 -4.08 -11.85 6.97
CA LEU A 19 -3.02 -10.95 6.57
C LEU A 19 -2.89 -9.78 7.55
N LYS A 20 -1.65 -9.33 7.78
CA LYS A 20 -1.39 -8.10 8.51
C LYS A 20 -1.53 -6.92 7.58
N ILE A 21 -2.05 -5.80 8.09
CA ILE A 21 -2.23 -4.57 7.33
C ILE A 21 -1.44 -3.45 7.99
N GLY A 22 -0.64 -2.75 7.20
CA GLY A 22 0.07 -1.56 7.62
C GLY A 22 -0.22 -0.38 6.71
N ILE A 23 -0.14 0.82 7.25
CA ILE A 23 -0.24 2.07 6.50
C ILE A 23 1.04 2.87 6.68
N LEU A 24 1.59 3.33 5.56
CA LEU A 24 2.71 4.25 5.52
C LEU A 24 2.29 5.51 4.77
N SER A 25 2.44 6.66 5.40
CA SER A 25 2.08 7.96 4.82
C SER A 25 3.22 8.95 4.97
N ASP A 26 3.39 9.85 4.02
CA ASP A 26 4.33 10.95 4.13
C ASP A 26 3.83 12.06 5.07
N PHE A 27 2.56 12.02 5.43
CA PHE A 27 1.98 12.92 6.42
C PHE A 27 1.74 12.16 7.73
N PRO A 28 1.87 12.84 8.91
CA PRO A 28 1.58 12.19 10.17
C PRO A 28 0.16 11.58 10.16
N PRO A 29 0.00 10.34 10.63
CA PRO A 29 -1.32 9.71 10.66
C PRO A 29 -2.38 10.52 11.39
N GLU A 30 -1.99 11.25 12.42
CA GLU A 30 -2.88 12.09 13.23
C GLU A 30 -3.50 13.22 12.41
N GLN A 31 -2.77 13.74 11.41
CA GLN A 31 -3.26 14.83 10.56
C GLN A 31 -4.32 14.36 9.58
N LYS A 32 -4.26 13.09 9.18
CA LYS A 32 -5.25 12.51 8.26
C LYS A 32 -6.50 12.03 8.97
N GLY A 33 -6.43 11.84 10.30
CA GLY A 33 -7.52 11.24 11.05
C GLY A 33 -7.79 9.80 10.66
N ASP A 34 -8.95 9.29 11.03
CA ASP A 34 -9.37 7.94 10.65
C ASP A 34 -10.16 7.99 9.35
N ILE A 35 -9.46 8.34 8.26
CA ILE A 35 -10.08 8.46 6.95
C ILE A 35 -10.63 7.08 6.56
N TRP A 36 -11.91 7.03 6.22
CA TRP A 36 -12.62 5.84 5.76
C TRP A 36 -12.70 4.69 6.78
N GLY A 37 -12.40 4.93 8.07
CA GLY A 37 -12.41 3.87 9.07
C GLY A 37 -11.32 2.82 8.90
N ILE A 38 -10.32 3.08 8.06
CA ILE A 38 -9.27 2.12 7.73
C ILE A 38 -8.34 1.87 8.91
N ARG A 39 -8.14 2.89 9.75
CA ARG A 39 -7.17 2.83 10.84
C ARG A 39 -7.47 1.70 11.82
N SER A 40 -8.74 1.42 12.08
CA SER A 40 -9.15 0.33 12.97
C SER A 40 -8.81 -1.05 12.43
N LEU A 41 -8.59 -1.16 11.10
CA LEU A 41 -8.24 -2.42 10.43
C LEU A 41 -6.74 -2.63 10.34
N CYS A 42 -5.92 -1.64 10.71
CA CYS A 42 -4.48 -1.70 10.53
C CYS A 42 -3.78 -2.22 11.78
N ASP A 43 -2.82 -3.12 11.57
CA ASP A 43 -1.92 -3.58 12.62
C ASP A 43 -0.86 -2.54 12.94
N VAL A 44 -0.42 -1.77 11.93
CA VAL A 44 0.58 -0.71 12.04
C VAL A 44 0.16 0.49 11.21
N CYS A 45 0.33 1.69 11.76
CA CYS A 45 0.08 2.94 11.04
C CYS A 45 1.19 3.92 11.40
N ILE A 46 2.04 4.26 10.41
CA ILE A 46 3.19 5.12 10.64
C ILE A 46 3.28 6.24 9.61
N GLY A 47 3.93 7.33 10.00
CA GLY A 47 4.35 8.37 9.08
C GLY A 47 5.79 8.18 8.66
N SER A 48 6.14 8.57 7.44
CA SER A 48 7.52 8.47 6.94
C SER A 48 8.50 9.25 7.79
N GLU A 49 8.06 10.32 8.43
CA GLU A 49 8.88 11.16 9.28
C GLU A 49 9.49 10.42 10.46
N GLU A 50 8.89 9.31 10.91
CA GLU A 50 9.44 8.49 11.99
C GLU A 50 10.80 7.91 11.63
N SER A 51 11.08 7.76 10.34
CA SER A 51 12.36 7.28 9.83
C SER A 51 13.37 8.40 9.60
N GLY A 52 12.94 9.65 9.67
CA GLY A 52 13.74 10.80 9.31
C GLY A 52 13.85 11.06 7.81
N ALA A 53 13.09 10.33 7.00
CA ALA A 53 13.11 10.47 5.54
C ALA A 53 11.74 10.19 4.96
N LEU A 54 11.44 10.82 3.82
CA LEU A 54 10.19 10.61 3.09
C LEU A 54 10.38 9.54 2.00
N LYS A 55 9.27 8.98 1.51
CA LYS A 55 9.30 8.13 0.32
C LYS A 55 9.88 8.92 -0.86
N PRO A 56 10.67 8.35 -1.75
CA PRO A 56 10.92 6.92 -1.96
C PRO A 56 12.16 6.38 -1.23
N SER A 57 12.63 7.03 -0.17
CA SER A 57 13.72 6.51 0.64
C SER A 57 13.40 5.11 1.18
N ILE A 58 14.40 4.26 1.31
CA ILE A 58 14.21 2.91 1.85
C ILE A 58 13.86 2.92 3.35
N TYR A 59 14.19 3.98 4.07
CA TYR A 59 14.04 4.02 5.53
C TYR A 59 12.60 3.91 6.00
N PRO A 60 11.60 4.64 5.44
CA PRO A 60 10.21 4.46 5.86
C PRO A 60 9.71 3.03 5.65
N PHE A 61 10.05 2.43 4.51
CA PHE A 61 9.66 1.05 4.20
C PHE A 61 10.30 0.06 5.16
N GLY A 62 11.56 0.28 5.53
CA GLY A 62 12.25 -0.56 6.50
C GLY A 62 11.62 -0.52 7.88
N ILE A 63 11.21 0.65 8.34
CA ILE A 63 10.50 0.79 9.62
C ILE A 63 9.15 0.10 9.57
N LEU A 64 8.42 0.21 8.47
CA LEU A 64 7.15 -0.48 8.29
C LEU A 64 7.33 -1.99 8.42
N SER A 65 8.31 -2.55 7.72
CA SER A 65 8.63 -3.98 7.79
C SER A 65 8.95 -4.41 9.22
N LYS A 66 9.79 -3.63 9.91
CA LYS A 66 10.20 -3.94 11.27
C LYS A 66 9.03 -3.92 12.24
N LYS A 67 8.15 -2.92 12.14
CA LYS A 67 6.98 -2.80 13.01
C LYS A 67 5.94 -3.88 12.73
N LEU A 68 5.78 -4.29 11.48
CA LEU A 68 4.90 -5.41 11.13
C LEU A 68 5.48 -6.77 11.56
N GLY A 69 6.79 -6.82 11.79
CA GLY A 69 7.45 -8.08 12.13
C GLY A 69 7.49 -9.06 10.95
N VAL A 70 7.54 -8.54 9.73
CA VAL A 70 7.50 -9.34 8.50
C VAL A 70 8.67 -8.93 7.62
N ALA A 71 9.36 -9.90 7.01
CA ALA A 71 10.47 -9.60 6.10
C ALA A 71 9.97 -8.79 4.89
N PRO A 72 10.79 -7.87 4.35
CA PRO A 72 10.35 -7.08 3.18
C PRO A 72 9.87 -7.93 2.02
N SER A 73 10.53 -9.05 1.74
CA SER A 73 10.14 -9.95 0.64
C SER A 73 8.74 -10.56 0.79
N GLU A 74 8.18 -10.53 2.00
CA GLU A 74 6.85 -11.03 2.30
C GLU A 74 5.78 -9.94 2.35
N ILE A 75 6.17 -8.70 2.03
CA ILE A 75 5.27 -7.55 2.04
C ILE A 75 4.91 -7.18 0.61
N LEU A 76 3.61 -6.99 0.36
CA LEU A 76 3.11 -6.35 -0.84
C LEU A 76 2.75 -4.91 -0.49
N TYR A 77 3.48 -3.97 -1.06
CA TYR A 77 3.23 -2.55 -0.87
C TYR A 77 2.30 -2.03 -1.95
N VAL A 78 1.18 -1.45 -1.55
CA VAL A 78 0.14 -0.96 -2.45
C VAL A 78 0.15 0.56 -2.45
N GLY A 79 0.27 1.16 -3.63
CA GLY A 79 0.31 2.62 -3.76
C GLY A 79 -0.26 3.13 -5.06
N ASN A 80 -0.16 4.43 -5.24
CA ASN A 80 -0.68 5.12 -6.42
C ASN A 80 0.38 5.88 -7.21
N SER A 81 1.64 5.84 -6.78
CA SER A 81 2.73 6.59 -7.40
C SER A 81 3.86 5.64 -7.82
N HIS A 82 4.25 5.73 -9.09
CA HIS A 82 5.42 5.00 -9.57
C HIS A 82 6.69 5.46 -8.84
N LYS A 83 6.90 6.78 -8.76
CA LYS A 83 8.12 7.34 -8.17
C LYS A 83 8.24 7.09 -6.67
N TYR A 84 7.18 7.37 -5.91
CA TYR A 84 7.24 7.33 -4.46
C TYR A 84 6.96 5.96 -3.87
N ASP A 85 6.00 5.25 -4.44
CA ASP A 85 5.54 3.98 -3.88
C ASP A 85 6.20 2.78 -4.54
N VAL A 86 6.15 2.67 -5.86
CA VAL A 86 6.67 1.49 -6.57
C VAL A 86 8.19 1.41 -6.44
N LEU A 87 8.90 2.47 -6.81
CA LEU A 87 10.37 2.46 -6.76
C LEU A 87 10.89 2.35 -5.33
N GLY A 88 10.23 3.02 -4.39
CA GLY A 88 10.63 2.94 -2.98
C GLY A 88 10.45 1.54 -2.41
N ALA A 89 9.31 0.93 -2.65
CA ALA A 89 9.04 -0.44 -2.19
C ALA A 89 10.02 -1.44 -2.81
N ASN A 90 10.27 -1.32 -4.12
CA ASN A 90 11.20 -2.21 -4.82
C ASN A 90 12.62 -2.10 -4.26
N LYS A 91 13.09 -0.88 -4.00
CA LYS A 91 14.42 -0.66 -3.39
C LYS A 91 14.51 -1.27 -2.00
N ALA A 92 13.41 -1.27 -1.26
CA ALA A 92 13.36 -1.85 0.07
C ALA A 92 13.22 -3.37 0.07
N GLY A 93 13.14 -3.99 -1.09
CA GLY A 93 13.00 -5.43 -1.22
C GLY A 93 11.58 -5.96 -1.11
N MET A 94 10.59 -5.06 -1.16
CA MET A 94 9.17 -5.42 -1.13
C MET A 94 8.64 -5.65 -2.54
N LYS A 95 7.57 -6.43 -2.65
CA LYS A 95 6.78 -6.48 -3.88
C LYS A 95 5.89 -5.24 -3.94
N SER A 96 5.56 -4.80 -5.15
CA SER A 96 4.78 -3.58 -5.33
C SER A 96 3.54 -3.82 -6.17
N ALA A 97 2.45 -3.15 -5.77
CA ALA A 97 1.21 -3.10 -6.52
C ALA A 97 0.82 -1.63 -6.67
N CYS A 98 0.44 -1.23 -7.87
CA CYS A 98 0.09 0.16 -8.13
C CYS A 98 -1.23 0.25 -8.88
N ILE A 99 -2.09 1.17 -8.42
CA ILE A 99 -3.38 1.40 -9.08
C ILE A 99 -3.17 2.17 -10.38
N GLN A 100 -3.85 1.70 -11.43
CA GLN A 100 -3.85 2.37 -12.74
C GLN A 100 -4.87 3.50 -12.71
N THR A 101 -4.47 4.67 -13.23
CA THR A 101 -5.33 5.86 -13.33
C THR A 101 -5.16 6.47 -14.71
N GLY A 102 -6.12 7.33 -15.12
CA GLY A 102 -6.06 8.06 -16.38
C GLY A 102 -5.88 7.13 -17.58
N PHE A 103 -4.92 7.45 -18.45
CA PHE A 103 -4.65 6.68 -19.66
C PHE A 103 -4.29 5.23 -19.38
N ARG A 104 -3.55 4.98 -18.31
CA ARG A 104 -3.15 3.62 -17.97
C ARG A 104 -4.34 2.75 -17.64
N LYS A 105 -5.31 3.31 -16.92
CA LYS A 105 -6.55 2.60 -16.60
C LYS A 105 -7.39 2.36 -17.85
N LEU A 106 -7.54 3.40 -18.69
CA LEU A 106 -8.37 3.34 -19.87
C LEU A 106 -7.87 2.32 -20.90
N PHE A 107 -6.57 2.28 -21.13
CA PHE A 107 -5.95 1.42 -22.15
C PHE A 107 -5.32 0.15 -21.59
N GLY A 108 -5.45 -0.11 -20.30
CA GLY A 108 -4.88 -1.30 -19.66
C GLY A 108 -3.35 -1.32 -19.67
N ILE A 109 -2.71 -0.15 -19.62
CA ILE A 109 -1.25 -0.03 -19.63
C ILE A 109 -0.70 -0.31 -18.25
N LYS A 110 0.24 -1.24 -18.16
CA LYS A 110 0.90 -1.60 -16.90
C LYS A 110 1.79 -0.46 -16.40
N ILE A 111 1.90 -0.35 -15.09
CA ILE A 111 2.80 0.60 -14.46
C ILE A 111 4.20 0.01 -14.48
N PRO A 112 5.21 0.76 -14.97
CA PRO A 112 6.59 0.28 -15.00
C PRO A 112 7.06 -0.15 -13.62
N ASP A 113 7.86 -1.21 -13.56
CA ASP A 113 8.51 -1.71 -12.34
C ASP A 113 7.59 -2.29 -11.27
N ALA A 114 6.26 -2.12 -11.38
CA ALA A 114 5.32 -2.70 -10.43
C ALA A 114 5.13 -4.19 -10.70
N ASP A 115 5.11 -4.99 -9.64
CA ASP A 115 4.82 -6.42 -9.77
C ASP A 115 3.37 -6.65 -10.16
N ILE A 116 2.47 -5.79 -9.66
CA ILE A 116 1.04 -5.84 -9.96
C ILE A 116 0.57 -4.45 -10.37
N SER A 117 -0.16 -4.39 -11.49
CA SER A 117 -0.90 -3.19 -11.90
C SER A 117 -2.39 -3.54 -11.84
N PHE A 118 -3.18 -2.74 -11.15
CA PHE A 118 -4.60 -3.04 -10.97
C PHE A 118 -5.47 -1.81 -11.23
N LYS A 119 -6.71 -2.06 -11.67
CA LYS A 119 -7.65 -1.00 -12.03
C LYS A 119 -8.50 -0.55 -10.86
N ASN A 120 -8.82 -1.48 -9.95
CA ASN A 120 -9.61 -1.20 -8.76
C ASN A 120 -9.22 -2.18 -7.66
N TYR A 121 -9.63 -1.88 -6.44
CA TYR A 121 -9.24 -2.69 -5.27
C TYR A 121 -9.84 -4.08 -5.28
N ARG A 122 -10.98 -4.29 -5.92
CA ARG A 122 -11.57 -5.62 -6.06
C ARG A 122 -10.68 -6.52 -6.91
N GLN A 123 -10.14 -5.99 -8.01
CA GLN A 123 -9.17 -6.72 -8.83
C GLN A 123 -7.93 -7.09 -8.00
N LEU A 124 -7.42 -6.16 -7.19
CA LEU A 124 -6.30 -6.42 -6.30
C LEU A 124 -6.61 -7.55 -5.33
N GLN A 125 -7.79 -7.54 -4.70
CA GLN A 125 -8.24 -8.61 -3.82
C GLN A 125 -8.22 -9.96 -4.52
N ASP A 126 -8.75 -10.02 -5.73
CA ASP A 126 -8.80 -11.27 -6.50
C ASP A 126 -7.40 -11.80 -6.82
N ILE A 127 -6.44 -10.92 -7.08
CA ILE A 127 -5.06 -11.31 -7.35
C ILE A 127 -4.37 -11.82 -6.08
N VAL A 128 -4.55 -11.13 -4.96
CA VAL A 128 -3.84 -11.42 -3.71
C VAL A 128 -4.39 -12.65 -3.00
N LEU A 129 -5.70 -12.85 -3.01
CA LEU A 129 -6.37 -13.90 -2.24
C LEU A 129 -6.66 -15.18 -3.02
N LYS A 130 -6.26 -15.26 -4.29
CA LYS A 130 -6.41 -16.49 -5.08
C LYS A 130 -5.21 -17.40 -5.00
#